data_acb6ff30dfa76b9270f3ad480b3f04e9
#
_entry.id   acb6ff30dfa76b9270f3ad480b3f04e9
#
_cell.length_a   1.000
_cell.length_b   1.000
_cell.length_c   1.000
_cell.angle_alpha   90.00
_cell.angle_beta   90.00
_cell.angle_gamma   90.00
#
_symmetry.space_group_name_H-M   'P 1'
#
loop_
_entity.id
_entity.type
_entity.pdbx_description
1 polymer ?
#
loop_
_entity_poly.entity_id
_entity_poly.type
_entity_poly.pdbx_seq_one_letter_code
_entity_poly.pdbx_strand_id
1 'polypeptide(L)'
;MRKLFLALAVAIPGLLVLPLAASAANSPAQIVNCAGNPPWCFSPNPIRITAGSTVTWTNATAPTHTATSDTGAWNTGNIAPGSTSSTVSFPTAGTFTYHCAIHPSMTGSVIVSAAAPAPTSPPVRGLASGGGGPQLPIAAALLLLGFGLLAARGIRRDRPQRVRERIDKLPHQ
;
A
#
# COMPACT_ATOMS: atom_id res chain seq x y z
N MET A 1 19.48 52.06 -40.61
CA MET A 1 19.84 50.68 -40.17
C MET A 1 18.97 50.29 -38.97
N ARG A 2 17.87 49.59 -39.23
CA ARG A 2 16.92 49.11 -38.19
C ARG A 2 17.44 47.82 -37.60
N LYS A 3 17.83 47.81 -36.31
CA LYS A 3 18.24 46.60 -35.59
C LYS A 3 16.98 45.84 -35.15
N LEU A 4 16.74 44.68 -35.75
CA LEU A 4 15.66 43.77 -35.41
C LEU A 4 16.08 42.97 -34.17
N PHE A 5 15.48 43.23 -32.99
CA PHE A 5 15.67 42.42 -31.80
C PHE A 5 14.69 41.25 -31.85
N LEU A 6 15.23 40.05 -32.08
CA LEU A 6 14.49 38.81 -32.03
C LEU A 6 14.36 38.40 -30.55
N ALA A 7 13.18 38.58 -29.98
CA ALA A 7 12.89 38.10 -28.61
C ALA A 7 12.68 36.58 -28.64
N LEU A 8 13.63 35.81 -28.07
CA LEU A 8 13.53 34.40 -27.90
C LEU A 8 12.63 34.10 -26.67
N ALA A 9 11.38 33.72 -26.88
CA ALA A 9 10.48 33.27 -25.84
C ALA A 9 10.86 31.85 -25.42
N VAL A 10 11.50 31.72 -24.25
CA VAL A 10 11.78 30.40 -23.61
C VAL A 10 10.48 29.94 -22.98
N ALA A 11 9.80 28.98 -23.61
CA ALA A 11 8.68 28.28 -23.04
C ALA A 11 9.20 27.29 -21.98
N ILE A 12 8.95 27.54 -20.70
CA ILE A 12 9.23 26.63 -19.62
C ILE A 12 8.14 25.56 -19.67
N PRO A 13 8.46 24.27 -19.93
CA PRO A 13 7.45 23.23 -19.87
C PRO A 13 6.95 23.12 -18.43
N GLY A 14 5.67 23.41 -18.19
CA GLY A 14 5.01 23.21 -16.91
C GLY A 14 5.11 21.74 -16.53
N LEU A 15 5.75 21.45 -15.40
CA LEU A 15 5.81 20.10 -14.82
C LEU A 15 4.39 19.71 -14.41
N LEU A 16 3.76 18.84 -15.19
CA LEU A 16 2.44 18.27 -14.90
C LEU A 16 2.59 17.32 -13.71
N VAL A 17 2.31 17.79 -12.50
CA VAL A 17 2.25 16.96 -11.31
C VAL A 17 0.93 16.17 -11.36
N LEU A 18 1.00 14.93 -11.82
CA LEU A 18 -0.13 14.01 -11.75
C LEU A 18 -0.38 13.63 -10.29
N PRO A 19 -1.63 13.68 -9.80
CA PRO A 19 -1.94 13.19 -8.47
C PRO A 19 -1.65 11.69 -8.39
N LEU A 20 -0.81 11.28 -7.43
CA LEU A 20 -0.57 9.88 -7.14
C LEU A 20 -1.86 9.31 -6.53
N ALA A 21 -2.58 8.48 -7.28
CA ALA A 21 -3.74 7.79 -6.75
C ALA A 21 -3.29 6.94 -5.56
N ALA A 22 -3.90 7.15 -4.39
CA ALA A 22 -3.68 6.28 -3.23
C ALA A 22 -4.14 4.87 -3.61
N SER A 23 -3.20 3.93 -3.69
CA SER A 23 -3.50 2.54 -3.97
C SER A 23 -4.29 1.97 -2.79
N ALA A 24 -5.40 1.28 -3.08
CA ALA A 24 -6.17 0.57 -2.07
C ALA A 24 -5.25 -0.47 -1.39
N ALA A 25 -5.04 -0.33 -0.07
CA ALA A 25 -4.23 -1.27 0.69
C ALA A 25 -5.02 -2.57 0.88
N ASN A 26 -4.42 -3.72 0.53
CA ASN A 26 -4.99 -5.02 0.86
C ASN A 26 -4.56 -5.42 2.27
N SER A 27 -5.54 -5.78 3.12
CA SER A 27 -5.32 -6.26 4.48
C SER A 27 -5.67 -7.74 4.56
N PRO A 28 -4.67 -8.64 4.51
CA PRO A 28 -4.92 -10.08 4.60
C PRO A 28 -5.37 -10.45 6.02
N ALA A 29 -6.43 -11.26 6.10
CA ALA A 29 -6.88 -11.91 7.31
C ALA A 29 -6.79 -13.42 7.16
N GLN A 30 -6.89 -14.15 8.26
CA GLN A 30 -6.83 -15.60 8.28
C GLN A 30 -8.02 -16.18 9.02
N ILE A 31 -8.39 -17.39 8.66
CA ILE A 31 -9.24 -18.28 9.43
C ILE A 31 -8.30 -19.30 10.07
N VAL A 32 -8.31 -19.37 11.40
CA VAL A 32 -7.33 -20.13 12.17
C VAL A 32 -8.03 -21.03 13.21
N ASN A 33 -7.33 -22.03 13.71
CA ASN A 33 -7.78 -22.76 14.89
C ASN A 33 -7.61 -21.87 16.13
N CYS A 34 -8.60 -21.87 17.02
CA CYS A 34 -8.56 -21.13 18.27
C CYS A 34 -9.15 -21.96 19.42
N ALA A 35 -8.89 -21.54 20.65
CA ALA A 35 -9.51 -22.16 21.83
C ALA A 35 -10.99 -21.78 21.89
N GLY A 36 -11.87 -22.74 22.16
CA GLY A 36 -13.28 -22.49 22.34
C GLY A 36 -14.19 -23.37 21.47
N ASN A 37 -15.46 -22.99 21.42
CA ASN A 37 -16.48 -23.63 20.59
C ASN A 37 -17.26 -22.52 19.87
N PRO A 38 -17.12 -22.33 18.55
CA PRO A 38 -16.39 -23.20 17.62
C PRO A 38 -14.86 -23.12 17.80
N PRO A 39 -14.13 -24.17 17.37
CA PRO A 39 -12.67 -24.20 17.48
C PRO A 39 -11.97 -23.40 16.36
N TRP A 40 -12.68 -22.57 15.63
CA TRP A 40 -12.19 -21.73 14.53
C TRP A 40 -12.57 -20.27 14.73
N CYS A 41 -11.69 -19.37 14.34
CA CYS A 41 -11.94 -17.93 14.42
C CYS A 41 -11.29 -17.17 13.27
N PHE A 42 -11.76 -15.94 13.04
CA PHE A 42 -11.11 -14.98 12.18
C PHE A 42 -9.97 -14.29 12.93
N SER A 43 -8.85 -14.07 12.25
CA SER A 43 -7.67 -13.41 12.81
C SER A 43 -7.02 -12.45 11.80
N PRO A 44 -6.75 -11.19 12.19
CA PRO A 44 -7.14 -10.55 13.44
C PRO A 44 -8.66 -10.33 13.54
N ASN A 45 -9.18 -10.24 14.77
CA ASN A 45 -10.57 -9.84 15.01
C ASN A 45 -10.63 -8.85 16.19
N PRO A 46 -11.03 -7.58 15.97
CA PRO A 46 -11.45 -6.99 14.69
C PRO A 46 -10.30 -6.78 13.69
N ILE A 47 -10.63 -6.80 12.39
CA ILE A 47 -9.75 -6.31 11.32
C ILE A 47 -9.84 -4.78 11.33
N ARG A 48 -8.70 -4.06 11.34
CA ARG A 48 -8.67 -2.59 11.35
C ARG A 48 -8.01 -2.08 10.07
N ILE A 49 -8.76 -1.26 9.31
CA ILE A 49 -8.33 -0.71 8.01
C ILE A 49 -8.77 0.75 7.87
N THR A 50 -8.36 1.40 6.79
CA THR A 50 -8.84 2.74 6.39
C THR A 50 -9.79 2.63 5.20
N ALA A 51 -10.67 3.60 5.06
CA ALA A 51 -11.59 3.69 3.92
C ALA A 51 -10.83 3.65 2.58
N GLY A 52 -11.35 2.90 1.62
CA GLY A 52 -10.71 2.59 0.35
C GLY A 52 -9.84 1.33 0.37
N SER A 53 -9.61 0.70 1.54
CA SER A 53 -8.88 -0.56 1.64
C SER A 53 -9.72 -1.77 1.24
N THR A 54 -9.04 -2.90 1.05
CA THR A 54 -9.64 -4.20 0.74
C THR A 54 -9.21 -5.25 1.76
N VAL A 55 -9.99 -6.34 1.90
CA VAL A 55 -9.67 -7.48 2.76
C VAL A 55 -9.80 -8.77 1.97
N THR A 56 -8.92 -9.71 2.24
CA THR A 56 -8.98 -11.11 1.81
C THR A 56 -8.85 -12.02 3.03
N TRP A 57 -9.50 -13.20 3.01
CA TRP A 57 -9.39 -14.20 4.08
C TRP A 57 -8.74 -15.47 3.55
N THR A 58 -7.67 -15.92 4.19
CA THR A 58 -7.02 -17.20 3.89
C THR A 58 -7.42 -18.24 4.92
N ASN A 59 -7.94 -19.38 4.49
CA ASN A 59 -8.33 -20.46 5.36
C ASN A 59 -7.12 -21.36 5.70
N ALA A 60 -6.60 -21.22 6.91
CA ALA A 60 -5.50 -22.05 7.46
C ALA A 60 -6.01 -23.25 8.27
N THR A 61 -7.29 -23.62 8.13
CA THR A 61 -7.92 -24.74 8.86
C THR A 61 -8.34 -25.87 7.90
N ALA A 62 -8.73 -27.02 8.44
CA ALA A 62 -9.17 -28.15 7.64
C ALA A 62 -10.60 -28.01 7.07
N PRO A 63 -11.63 -27.47 7.79
CA PRO A 63 -12.96 -27.32 7.22
C PRO A 63 -13.05 -26.12 6.28
N THR A 64 -14.03 -26.15 5.38
CA THR A 64 -14.40 -25.01 4.53
C THR A 64 -15.12 -23.95 5.36
N HIS A 65 -14.84 -22.66 5.07
CA HIS A 65 -15.46 -21.52 5.73
C HIS A 65 -15.97 -20.50 4.69
N THR A 66 -16.67 -19.45 5.18
CA THR A 66 -17.02 -18.26 4.42
C THR A 66 -16.74 -17.03 5.27
N ALA A 67 -16.66 -15.84 4.65
CA ALA A 67 -16.80 -14.56 5.32
C ALA A 67 -18.03 -13.87 4.70
N THR A 68 -19.12 -13.81 5.44
CA THR A 68 -20.44 -13.35 4.97
C THR A 68 -20.92 -12.20 5.84
N SER A 69 -21.17 -11.04 5.23
CA SER A 69 -21.67 -9.85 5.92
C SER A 69 -23.03 -10.10 6.57
N ASP A 70 -23.22 -9.64 7.81
CA ASP A 70 -24.50 -9.75 8.51
C ASP A 70 -25.59 -8.88 7.87
N THR A 71 -25.20 -7.85 7.11
CA THR A 71 -26.11 -6.96 6.37
C THR A 71 -26.31 -7.38 4.91
N GLY A 72 -25.69 -8.48 4.45
CA GLY A 72 -25.75 -8.94 3.07
C GLY A 72 -24.91 -8.11 2.08
N ALA A 73 -24.04 -7.21 2.57
CA ALA A 73 -23.22 -6.35 1.71
C ALA A 73 -22.18 -7.13 0.89
N TRP A 74 -21.69 -8.28 1.39
CA TRP A 74 -20.80 -9.17 0.66
C TRP A 74 -20.93 -10.61 1.14
N ASN A 75 -20.46 -11.54 0.31
CA ASN A 75 -20.24 -12.94 0.65
C ASN A 75 -19.05 -13.45 -0.18
N THR A 76 -18.03 -13.97 0.49
CA THR A 76 -16.84 -14.53 -0.20
C THR A 76 -17.13 -15.83 -0.95
N GLY A 77 -18.27 -16.48 -0.68
CA GLY A 77 -18.45 -17.88 -1.01
C GLY A 77 -17.56 -18.80 -0.17
N ASN A 78 -17.47 -20.06 -0.58
CA ASN A 78 -16.68 -21.08 0.09
C ASN A 78 -15.18 -20.80 -0.04
N ILE A 79 -14.47 -20.80 1.10
CA ILE A 79 -13.03 -20.71 1.19
C ILE A 79 -12.52 -22.09 1.63
N ALA A 80 -12.02 -22.88 0.67
CA ALA A 80 -11.50 -24.22 0.94
C ALA A 80 -10.23 -24.15 1.80
N PRO A 81 -9.84 -25.25 2.47
CA PRO A 81 -8.57 -25.36 3.16
C PRO A 81 -7.38 -24.91 2.32
N GLY A 82 -6.51 -24.06 2.86
CA GLY A 82 -5.34 -23.49 2.18
C GLY A 82 -5.66 -22.43 1.13
N SER A 83 -6.93 -22.14 0.84
CA SER A 83 -7.35 -21.16 -0.18
C SER A 83 -7.55 -19.76 0.41
N THR A 84 -7.49 -18.74 -0.45
CA THR A 84 -7.80 -17.35 -0.14
C THR A 84 -9.08 -16.93 -0.86
N SER A 85 -9.90 -16.14 -0.18
CA SER A 85 -11.16 -15.61 -0.74
C SER A 85 -10.93 -14.63 -1.89
N SER A 86 -12.00 -14.31 -2.62
CA SER A 86 -12.07 -13.08 -3.40
C SER A 86 -11.87 -11.85 -2.51
N THR A 87 -11.43 -10.75 -3.13
CA THR A 87 -11.22 -9.46 -2.45
C THR A 87 -12.54 -8.77 -2.15
N VAL A 88 -12.71 -8.28 -0.92
CA VAL A 88 -13.85 -7.45 -0.50
C VAL A 88 -13.37 -6.02 -0.28
N SER A 89 -14.08 -5.04 -0.87
CA SER A 89 -13.74 -3.61 -0.77
C SER A 89 -14.54 -2.90 0.31
N PHE A 90 -13.88 -1.96 1.02
CA PHE A 90 -14.48 -1.16 2.08
C PHE A 90 -14.29 0.34 1.78
N PRO A 91 -15.15 0.93 0.91
CA PRO A 91 -14.97 2.32 0.46
C PRO A 91 -15.30 3.37 1.52
N THR A 92 -16.10 3.03 2.52
CA THR A 92 -16.60 3.99 3.53
C THR A 92 -16.19 3.59 4.94
N ALA A 93 -16.00 4.58 5.82
CA ALA A 93 -15.75 4.35 7.24
C ALA A 93 -16.99 3.74 7.92
N GLY A 94 -16.77 2.87 8.90
CA GLY A 94 -17.83 2.19 9.64
C GLY A 94 -17.35 0.90 10.31
N THR A 95 -18.28 0.23 10.99
CA THR A 95 -18.06 -1.10 11.55
C THR A 95 -18.94 -2.09 10.81
N PHE A 96 -18.33 -3.13 10.25
CA PHE A 96 -18.99 -4.14 9.44
C PHE A 96 -18.85 -5.48 10.11
N THR A 97 -19.95 -6.03 10.63
CA THR A 97 -19.99 -7.35 11.25
C THR A 97 -20.21 -8.43 10.19
N TYR A 98 -19.64 -9.61 10.44
CA TYR A 98 -19.75 -10.75 9.53
C TYR A 98 -19.60 -12.06 10.30
N HIS A 99 -20.01 -13.15 9.68
CA HIS A 99 -19.92 -14.50 10.23
C HIS A 99 -19.53 -15.52 9.15
N CYS A 100 -19.25 -16.75 9.55
CA CYS A 100 -19.15 -17.87 8.64
C CYS A 100 -20.56 -18.48 8.43
N ALA A 101 -21.08 -18.46 7.20
CA ALA A 101 -22.42 -19.00 6.91
C ALA A 101 -22.53 -20.51 7.16
N ILE A 102 -21.39 -21.26 7.17
CA ILE A 102 -21.34 -22.72 7.47
C ILE A 102 -21.29 -22.94 8.99
N HIS A 103 -20.66 -22.03 9.75
CA HIS A 103 -20.46 -22.10 11.19
C HIS A 103 -20.91 -20.78 11.84
N PRO A 104 -22.23 -20.52 12.01
CA PRO A 104 -22.77 -19.19 12.33
C PRO A 104 -22.27 -18.59 13.67
N SER A 105 -21.80 -19.42 14.59
CA SER A 105 -21.19 -18.95 15.85
C SER A 105 -19.76 -18.38 15.67
N MET A 106 -19.15 -18.56 14.48
CA MET A 106 -17.86 -17.99 14.13
C MET A 106 -18.08 -16.58 13.56
N THR A 107 -17.89 -15.55 14.38
CA THR A 107 -18.18 -14.15 14.08
C THR A 107 -16.92 -13.30 14.00
N GLY A 108 -16.99 -12.19 13.25
CA GLY A 108 -15.92 -11.22 13.12
C GLY A 108 -16.42 -9.82 12.82
N SER A 109 -15.51 -8.86 12.83
CA SER A 109 -15.82 -7.50 12.42
C SER A 109 -14.65 -6.83 11.70
N VAL A 110 -14.98 -5.91 10.77
CA VAL A 110 -14.05 -5.01 10.11
C VAL A 110 -14.35 -3.59 10.59
N ILE A 111 -13.38 -2.94 11.20
CA ILE A 111 -13.45 -1.53 11.61
C ILE A 111 -12.70 -0.71 10.59
N VAL A 112 -13.43 0.15 9.87
CA VAL A 112 -12.90 1.01 8.83
C VAL A 112 -12.84 2.44 9.35
N SER A 113 -11.65 2.98 9.52
CA SER A 113 -11.44 4.39 9.87
C SER A 113 -11.55 5.27 8.62
N ALA A 114 -11.92 6.55 8.80
CA ALA A 114 -11.89 7.49 7.70
C ALA A 114 -10.48 7.59 7.10
N ALA A 115 -10.38 7.71 5.78
CA ALA A 115 -9.10 8.04 5.14
C ALA A 115 -8.64 9.43 5.61
N ALA A 116 -7.34 9.58 5.87
CA ALA A 116 -6.78 10.89 6.17
C ALA A 116 -7.05 11.83 4.98
N PRO A 117 -7.43 13.11 5.22
CA PRO A 117 -7.55 14.08 4.14
C PRO A 117 -6.20 14.18 3.40
N ALA A 118 -6.27 14.23 2.08
CA ALA A 118 -5.08 14.45 1.27
C ALA A 118 -4.38 15.75 1.75
N PRO A 119 -3.04 15.78 1.84
CA PRO A 119 -2.33 16.99 2.20
C PRO A 119 -2.71 18.09 1.19
N THR A 120 -3.38 19.11 1.67
CA THR A 120 -3.65 20.32 0.88
C THR A 120 -2.32 20.98 0.65
N SER A 121 -1.86 20.98 -0.61
CA SER A 121 -0.67 21.78 -0.98
C SER A 121 -0.91 23.21 -0.50
N PRO A 122 0.05 23.85 0.22
CA PRO A 122 -0.12 25.24 0.61
C PRO A 122 -0.33 26.07 -0.66
N PRO A 123 -1.19 27.10 -0.63
CA PRO A 123 -1.38 27.97 -1.78
C PRO A 123 -0.01 28.51 -2.17
N VAL A 124 0.37 28.28 -3.42
CA VAL A 124 1.59 28.85 -3.98
C VAL A 124 1.39 30.37 -3.87
N ARG A 125 2.04 30.98 -2.89
CA ARG A 125 2.05 32.44 -2.76
C ARG A 125 2.67 32.96 -4.05
N GLY A 126 1.83 33.45 -4.95
CA GLY A 126 2.28 34.08 -6.16
C GLY A 126 3.34 35.10 -5.75
N LEU A 127 4.57 34.98 -6.29
CA LEU A 127 5.58 35.98 -6.18
C LEU A 127 4.95 37.26 -6.73
N ALA A 128 4.59 38.18 -5.83
CA ALA A 128 4.20 39.51 -6.20
C ALA A 128 5.34 40.03 -7.07
N SER A 129 5.05 40.31 -8.34
CA SER A 129 5.93 41.00 -9.26
C SER A 129 6.09 42.43 -8.77
N GLY A 130 6.93 42.58 -7.71
CA GLY A 130 7.36 43.88 -7.21
C GLY A 130 8.51 44.37 -8.07
N GLY A 131 8.30 45.50 -8.72
CA GLY A 131 9.23 46.08 -9.65
C GLY A 131 10.58 46.46 -9.10
N GLY A 132 11.57 46.48 -9.99
CA GLY A 132 12.71 47.41 -9.97
C GLY A 132 13.77 47.18 -8.91
N GLY A 133 14.66 46.19 -9.10
CA GLY A 133 15.98 46.13 -8.46
C GLY A 133 17.07 45.84 -9.49
N PRO A 134 18.32 46.32 -9.29
CA PRO A 134 19.38 46.26 -10.29
C PRO A 134 19.72 44.84 -10.71
N GLN A 135 19.71 44.59 -12.01
CA GLN A 135 20.11 43.33 -12.63
C GLN A 135 21.58 43.06 -12.37
N LEU A 136 21.89 42.11 -11.48
CA LEU A 136 23.22 41.53 -11.40
C LEU A 136 23.41 40.53 -12.54
N PRO A 137 24.56 40.49 -13.20
CA PRO A 137 24.79 39.59 -14.34
C PRO A 137 24.81 38.14 -13.89
N ILE A 138 23.97 37.30 -14.53
CA ILE A 138 23.93 35.85 -14.35
C ILE A 138 25.14 35.26 -15.06
N ALA A 139 26.25 35.18 -14.36
CA ALA A 139 27.47 34.53 -14.85
C ALA A 139 28.22 33.82 -13.73
N ALA A 140 27.55 32.96 -12.94
CA ALA A 140 28.21 31.98 -12.03
C ALA A 140 27.25 30.96 -11.43
N ALA A 141 26.58 30.14 -12.21
CA ALA A 141 25.82 28.99 -11.66
C ALA A 141 25.73 27.81 -12.64
N LEU A 142 26.81 27.48 -13.32
CA LEU A 142 26.88 26.30 -14.20
C LEU A 142 28.14 25.46 -13.91
N LEU A 143 28.39 25.14 -12.64
CA LEU A 143 29.53 24.26 -12.28
C LEU A 143 29.27 23.43 -11.01
N LEU A 144 28.08 22.84 -10.81
CA LEU A 144 27.86 21.82 -9.77
C LEU A 144 26.83 20.75 -10.15
N LEU A 145 26.80 20.29 -11.40
CA LEU A 145 26.05 19.08 -11.82
C LEU A 145 26.99 18.09 -12.51
N GLY A 146 28.05 17.67 -11.87
CA GLY A 146 29.05 16.78 -12.45
C GLY A 146 29.78 15.87 -11.48
N PHE A 147 29.20 15.49 -10.34
CA PHE A 147 29.83 14.45 -9.48
C PHE A 147 28.75 13.70 -8.67
N GLY A 148 28.15 12.69 -9.26
CA GLY A 148 27.13 11.89 -8.57
C GLY A 148 26.79 10.58 -9.26
N LEU A 149 27.65 10.05 -10.11
CA LEU A 149 27.36 8.78 -10.80
C LEU A 149 28.58 7.84 -10.81
N LEU A 150 29.09 7.44 -9.65
CA LEU A 150 30.09 6.37 -9.54
C LEU A 150 30.22 5.84 -8.10
N ALA A 151 29.17 5.24 -7.55
CA ALA A 151 29.29 4.38 -6.35
C ALA A 151 28.07 3.44 -6.20
N ALA A 152 27.79 2.59 -7.20
CA ALA A 152 26.85 1.48 -7.03
C ALA A 152 27.38 0.23 -7.75
N ARG A 153 28.61 -0.19 -7.41
CA ARG A 153 29.12 -1.52 -7.74
C ARG A 153 29.69 -2.14 -6.46
N GLY A 154 29.04 -3.21 -5.99
CA GLY A 154 29.70 -4.13 -5.09
C GLY A 154 28.98 -4.46 -3.79
N ILE A 155 27.70 -4.84 -3.82
CA ILE A 155 27.18 -5.68 -2.73
C ILE A 155 26.98 -7.07 -3.31
N ARG A 156 28.04 -7.88 -3.24
CA ARG A 156 27.95 -9.34 -3.41
C ARG A 156 27.09 -9.85 -2.23
N ARG A 157 25.95 -10.46 -2.58
CA ARG A 157 25.15 -11.25 -1.65
C ARG A 157 25.89 -12.57 -1.42
N ASP A 158 26.67 -12.65 -0.34
CA ASP A 158 27.10 -13.92 0.21
C ASP A 158 25.86 -14.66 0.75
N ARG A 159 25.44 -15.71 0.05
CA ARG A 159 24.51 -16.69 0.57
C ARG A 159 25.28 -17.59 1.54
N PRO A 160 24.83 -17.76 2.80
CA PRO A 160 25.40 -18.76 3.68
C PRO A 160 25.03 -20.16 3.21
N GLN A 161 26.00 -20.88 2.66
CA GLN A 161 25.98 -22.31 2.29
C GLN A 161 26.09 -23.21 3.55
N ARG A 162 25.34 -22.97 4.63
CA ARG A 162 25.52 -23.75 5.87
C ARG A 162 24.29 -24.51 6.36
N VAL A 163 23.41 -24.91 5.50
CA VAL A 163 22.23 -25.71 5.94
C VAL A 163 22.21 -27.13 5.35
N ARG A 164 23.09 -27.48 4.41
CA ARG A 164 23.08 -28.81 3.78
C ARG A 164 23.89 -29.91 4.49
N GLU A 165 24.65 -29.60 5.52
CA GLU A 165 25.58 -30.57 6.11
C GLU A 165 25.08 -31.24 7.42
N ARG A 166 23.83 -31.00 7.83
CA ARG A 166 23.23 -31.58 9.06
C ARG A 166 22.19 -32.68 8.83
N ILE A 167 21.85 -33.04 7.62
CA ILE A 167 20.81 -34.04 7.35
C ILE A 167 21.42 -35.44 7.15
N ASP A 168 22.71 -35.55 6.81
CA ASP A 168 23.35 -36.83 6.52
C ASP A 168 23.92 -37.59 7.75
N LYS A 169 23.61 -37.14 8.97
CA LYS A 169 24.11 -37.80 10.21
C LYS A 169 23.01 -38.24 11.17
N LEU A 170 21.83 -38.61 10.68
CA LEU A 170 20.86 -39.30 11.52
C LEU A 170 20.98 -40.79 11.29
N PRO A 171 21.24 -41.61 12.35
CA PRO A 171 21.29 -43.09 12.24
C PRO A 171 19.89 -43.61 12.01
N HIS A 172 19.76 -44.46 11.02
CA HIS A 172 18.55 -45.28 10.81
C HIS A 172 18.35 -46.25 11.99
N GLN A 173 17.26 -46.06 12.71
CA GLN A 173 16.63 -47.13 13.54
C GLN A 173 15.16 -47.25 13.13
#